data_8099cb6ea4ad81907fd1183c19d01859
#
_entry.id   8099cb6ea4ad81907fd1183c19d01859
#
_cell.length_a   1.000
_cell.length_b   1.000
_cell.length_c   1.000
_cell.angle_alpha   90.00
_cell.angle_beta   90.00
_cell.angle_gamma   90.00
#
_symmetry.space_group_name_H-M   'P 1'
#
loop_
_entity.id
_entity.type
_entity.pdbx_description
1 polymer ?
#
loop_
_entity_poly.entity_id
_entity_poly.type
_entity_poly.pdbx_seq_one_letter_code
_entity_poly.pdbx_strand_id
1 'polypeptide(L)'
;MAKSIRYILKAFQEPFGGPLQIRRHVKALAESGFDARMVTDSLSDNHFYDLPVPTLLRSDFNPTQSDICVIPEGWRKEFEELGKSGATLICLCQNHFYVHLGFKRKETFATFGIDTVICCSRQVANHVERYYGVPDVQVIPCGIEMRPEVPRHKELAISFMPRKAPYQAGFIKDVFNRCYPELDGVEWIAIDAQSHSEAMRRLGRTALFLSLAHREGFGLPPIEAMSLRTLVVGFHGGGGLEYATSRNGYWLYEGELIQCAQELRSCLEMIRRGTREISDKLDQGQLTASYFDVSRMKTRLIEFWEGRV
;
A
#
# COMPACT_ATOMS: atom_id res chain seq x y z
N MET A 1 -26.88 2.31 -21.59
CA MET A 1 -26.68 3.25 -20.45
C MET A 1 -25.28 3.06 -19.93
N ALA A 2 -24.57 4.13 -19.60
CA ALA A 2 -23.25 4.01 -18.97
C ALA A 2 -23.39 3.28 -17.62
N LYS A 3 -22.46 2.38 -17.34
CA LYS A 3 -22.45 1.63 -16.07
C LYS A 3 -21.89 2.47 -14.94
N SER A 4 -22.43 2.31 -13.75
CA SER A 4 -21.96 2.97 -12.54
C SER A 4 -20.87 2.14 -11.84
N ILE A 5 -19.81 2.77 -11.33
CA ILE A 5 -18.70 2.08 -10.67
C ILE A 5 -18.84 2.26 -9.15
N ARG A 6 -18.88 1.14 -8.42
CA ARG A 6 -19.12 1.12 -6.96
C ARG A 6 -18.00 0.36 -6.26
N TYR A 7 -17.09 1.06 -5.61
CA TYR A 7 -16.03 0.48 -4.79
C TYR A 7 -16.58 0.16 -3.40
N ILE A 8 -16.65 -1.12 -3.07
CA ILE A 8 -17.19 -1.60 -1.79
C ILE A 8 -16.10 -1.57 -0.74
N LEU A 9 -16.34 -0.89 0.37
CA LEU A 9 -15.37 -0.74 1.45
C LEU A 9 -16.09 -0.66 2.79
N LYS A 10 -15.59 -1.36 3.81
CA LYS A 10 -16.01 -1.16 5.20
C LYS A 10 -15.18 -0.04 5.83
N ALA A 11 -15.76 0.64 6.81
CA ALA A 11 -14.99 1.57 7.63
C ALA A 11 -14.05 0.80 8.57
N PHE A 12 -12.88 1.34 8.79
CA PHE A 12 -11.86 0.76 9.66
C PHE A 12 -11.60 1.65 10.87
N GLN A 13 -11.19 1.03 11.98
CA GLN A 13 -10.83 1.77 13.21
C GLN A 13 -9.37 2.26 13.21
N GLU A 14 -8.59 1.83 12.22
CA GLU A 14 -7.17 2.16 12.06
C GLU A 14 -6.85 2.48 10.59
N PRO A 15 -5.82 3.28 10.31
CA PRO A 15 -5.43 3.59 8.94
C PRO A 15 -4.77 2.37 8.26
N PHE A 16 -5.25 2.06 7.05
CA PHE A 16 -4.68 1.02 6.18
C PHE A 16 -4.39 1.57 4.78
N GLY A 17 -3.36 1.03 4.14
CA GLY A 17 -3.01 1.41 2.77
C GLY A 17 -4.03 1.00 1.72
N GLY A 18 -4.71 -0.14 1.90
CA GLY A 18 -5.74 -0.62 1.01
C GLY A 18 -6.90 0.36 0.82
N PRO A 19 -7.57 0.80 1.89
CA PRO A 19 -8.62 1.83 1.84
C PRO A 19 -8.14 3.15 1.20
N LEU A 20 -6.90 3.57 1.45
CA LEU A 20 -6.34 4.76 0.82
C LEU A 20 -6.26 4.60 -0.70
N GLN A 21 -5.83 3.43 -1.21
CA GLN A 21 -5.77 3.18 -2.66
C GLN A 21 -7.17 3.15 -3.28
N ILE A 22 -8.15 2.57 -2.61
CA ILE A 22 -9.55 2.61 -3.05
C ILE A 22 -10.05 4.04 -3.17
N ARG A 23 -9.79 4.90 -2.18
CA ARG A 23 -10.15 6.33 -2.23
C ARG A 23 -9.45 7.04 -3.39
N ARG A 24 -8.16 6.74 -3.65
CA ARG A 24 -7.43 7.28 -4.82
C ARG A 24 -8.06 6.85 -6.14
N HIS A 25 -8.48 5.59 -6.27
CA HIS A 25 -9.21 5.11 -7.45
C HIS A 25 -10.51 5.86 -7.65
N VAL A 26 -11.36 5.93 -6.61
CA VAL A 26 -12.66 6.63 -6.69
C VAL A 26 -12.48 8.10 -7.04
N LYS A 27 -11.53 8.79 -6.39
CA LYS A 27 -11.23 10.20 -6.70
C LYS A 27 -10.79 10.38 -8.15
N ALA A 28 -9.83 9.57 -8.62
CA ALA A 28 -9.30 9.66 -9.97
C ALA A 28 -10.40 9.46 -11.04
N LEU A 29 -11.29 8.49 -10.83
CA LEU A 29 -12.41 8.23 -11.73
C LEU A 29 -13.46 9.32 -11.71
N ALA A 30 -13.88 9.78 -10.53
CA ALA A 30 -14.88 10.84 -10.40
C ALA A 30 -14.40 12.15 -11.02
N GLU A 31 -13.14 12.53 -10.80
CA GLU A 31 -12.50 13.70 -11.42
C GLU A 31 -12.36 13.57 -12.95
N SER A 32 -12.41 12.36 -13.48
CA SER A 32 -12.34 12.07 -14.91
C SER A 32 -13.72 11.86 -15.56
N GLY A 33 -14.80 12.15 -14.83
CA GLY A 33 -16.17 12.14 -15.34
C GLY A 33 -16.90 10.81 -15.25
N PHE A 34 -16.31 9.78 -14.62
CA PHE A 34 -17.00 8.50 -14.39
C PHE A 34 -17.99 8.63 -13.19
N ASP A 35 -19.13 7.96 -13.24
CA ASP A 35 -20.00 7.77 -12.08
C ASP A 35 -19.38 6.72 -11.12
N ALA A 36 -18.32 7.13 -10.44
CA ALA A 36 -17.59 6.30 -9.50
C ALA A 36 -17.82 6.78 -8.07
N ARG A 37 -18.22 5.85 -7.18
CA ARG A 37 -18.46 6.13 -5.76
C ARG A 37 -17.92 5.01 -4.87
N MET A 38 -17.47 5.39 -3.67
CA MET A 38 -17.23 4.45 -2.59
C MET A 38 -18.57 4.09 -1.92
N VAL A 39 -18.78 2.83 -1.61
CA VAL A 39 -19.94 2.34 -0.83
C VAL A 39 -19.41 1.82 0.49
N THR A 40 -19.82 2.42 1.60
CA THR A 40 -19.31 2.07 2.94
C THR A 40 -20.43 2.00 3.97
N ASP A 41 -20.20 1.27 5.05
CA ASP A 41 -21.13 1.15 6.18
C ASP A 41 -21.08 2.35 7.14
N SER A 42 -19.96 3.09 7.13
CA SER A 42 -19.76 4.26 8.00
C SER A 42 -18.76 5.24 7.39
N LEU A 43 -18.78 6.48 7.85
CA LEU A 43 -17.80 7.52 7.52
C LEU A 43 -16.81 7.76 8.66
N SER A 44 -16.79 6.89 9.65
CA SER A 44 -15.99 7.05 10.89
C SER A 44 -14.48 7.05 10.66
N ASP A 45 -14.00 6.46 9.56
CA ASP A 45 -12.58 6.37 9.21
C ASP A 45 -12.06 7.51 8.31
N ASN A 46 -12.91 8.45 7.92
CA ASN A 46 -12.55 9.56 7.03
C ASN A 46 -11.38 10.40 7.58
N HIS A 47 -11.29 10.56 8.90
CA HIS A 47 -10.23 11.33 9.55
C HIS A 47 -8.83 10.74 9.38
N PHE A 48 -8.70 9.46 8.96
CA PHE A 48 -7.41 8.85 8.68
C PHE A 48 -6.84 9.23 7.32
N TYR A 49 -7.67 9.66 6.38
CA TYR A 49 -7.30 9.68 4.96
C TYR A 49 -7.41 11.06 4.35
N ASP A 50 -7.41 12.14 4.88
CA ASP A 50 -7.40 13.51 4.28
C ASP A 50 -7.75 13.57 2.76
N LEU A 51 -8.60 12.64 2.29
CA LEU A 51 -8.93 12.41 0.89
C LEU A 51 -10.43 12.15 0.74
N PRO A 52 -11.25 13.22 0.70
CA PRO A 52 -12.68 13.09 0.48
C PRO A 52 -12.99 12.56 -0.93
N VAL A 53 -13.94 11.64 -1.01
CA VAL A 53 -14.38 11.02 -2.26
C VAL A 53 -15.92 10.93 -2.31
N PRO A 54 -16.54 10.90 -3.49
CA PRO A 54 -17.97 10.61 -3.62
C PRO A 54 -18.30 9.29 -2.93
N THR A 55 -19.22 9.32 -1.97
CA THR A 55 -19.54 8.19 -1.11
C THR A 55 -21.03 7.97 -1.01
N LEU A 56 -21.44 6.70 -0.94
CA LEU A 56 -22.80 6.23 -0.60
C LEU A 56 -22.72 5.42 0.68
N LEU A 57 -23.71 5.53 1.54
CA LEU A 57 -23.88 4.59 2.64
C LEU A 57 -24.42 3.26 2.12
N ARG A 58 -23.96 2.17 2.72
CA ARG A 58 -24.39 0.81 2.36
C ARG A 58 -25.90 0.63 2.49
N SER A 59 -26.54 1.29 3.45
CA SER A 59 -28.00 1.32 3.66
C SER A 59 -28.77 1.90 2.46
N ASP A 60 -28.14 2.81 1.72
CA ASP A 60 -28.79 3.55 0.62
C ASP A 60 -28.44 2.96 -0.75
N PHE A 61 -27.59 1.92 -0.77
CA PHE A 61 -27.13 1.29 -2.00
C PHE A 61 -27.91 0.00 -2.31
N ASN A 62 -28.66 0.02 -3.39
CA ASN A 62 -29.38 -1.12 -3.94
C ASN A 62 -28.77 -1.47 -5.31
N PRO A 63 -27.84 -2.44 -5.40
CA PRO A 63 -27.12 -2.78 -6.62
C PRO A 63 -28.07 -3.35 -7.69
N THR A 64 -27.80 -3.01 -8.94
CA THR A 64 -28.56 -3.43 -10.13
C THR A 64 -27.62 -3.93 -11.22
N GLN A 65 -28.17 -4.42 -12.33
CA GLN A 65 -27.39 -4.85 -13.52
C GLN A 65 -26.58 -3.72 -14.18
N SER A 66 -26.92 -2.45 -13.90
CA SER A 66 -26.17 -1.29 -14.38
C SER A 66 -24.96 -0.94 -13.51
N ASP A 67 -24.78 -1.62 -12.37
CA ASP A 67 -23.67 -1.37 -11.49
C ASP A 67 -22.51 -2.35 -11.75
N ILE A 68 -21.28 -1.83 -11.65
CA ILE A 68 -20.06 -2.62 -11.52
C ILE A 68 -19.56 -2.46 -10.09
N CYS A 69 -19.62 -3.56 -9.33
CA CYS A 69 -19.16 -3.58 -7.94
C CYS A 69 -17.69 -4.04 -7.88
N VAL A 70 -16.80 -3.15 -7.45
CA VAL A 70 -15.39 -3.45 -7.22
C VAL A 70 -15.20 -3.80 -5.75
N ILE A 71 -14.83 -5.05 -5.47
CA ILE A 71 -14.81 -5.62 -4.12
C ILE A 71 -13.38 -6.05 -3.77
N PRO A 72 -12.86 -5.70 -2.57
CA PRO A 72 -11.55 -6.17 -2.14
C PRO A 72 -11.48 -7.70 -2.04
N GLU A 73 -10.28 -8.23 -2.20
CA GLU A 73 -10.00 -9.66 -2.03
C GLU A 73 -10.38 -10.16 -0.63
N GLY A 74 -10.76 -11.43 -0.55
CA GLY A 74 -11.11 -12.07 0.73
C GLY A 74 -12.50 -11.75 1.28
N TRP A 75 -13.24 -10.88 0.63
CA TRP A 75 -14.59 -10.49 1.07
C TRP A 75 -15.68 -11.38 0.45
N ARG A 76 -15.56 -12.67 0.74
CA ARG A 76 -16.41 -13.73 0.20
C ARG A 76 -17.92 -13.47 0.35
N LYS A 77 -18.36 -12.96 1.51
CA LYS A 77 -19.78 -12.66 1.75
C LYS A 77 -20.31 -11.58 0.80
N GLU A 78 -19.52 -10.54 0.57
CA GLU A 78 -19.88 -9.47 -0.36
C GLU A 78 -19.95 -9.99 -1.80
N PHE A 79 -19.07 -10.89 -2.22
CA PHE A 79 -19.18 -11.57 -3.52
C PHE A 79 -20.48 -12.34 -3.66
N GLU A 80 -20.86 -13.11 -2.63
CA GLU A 80 -22.12 -13.90 -2.62
C GLU A 80 -23.37 -13.01 -2.62
N GLU A 81 -23.37 -11.95 -1.83
CA GLU A 81 -24.53 -11.06 -1.68
C GLU A 81 -24.73 -10.18 -2.92
N LEU A 82 -23.67 -9.53 -3.39
CA LEU A 82 -23.74 -8.62 -4.52
C LEU A 82 -23.92 -9.36 -5.86
N GLY A 83 -23.39 -10.59 -5.97
CA GLY A 83 -23.63 -11.43 -7.16
C GLY A 83 -25.10 -11.75 -7.41
N LYS A 84 -25.93 -11.81 -6.35
CA LYS A 84 -27.39 -12.05 -6.48
C LYS A 84 -28.16 -10.88 -7.09
N SER A 85 -27.60 -9.69 -7.09
CA SER A 85 -28.25 -8.48 -7.64
C SER A 85 -28.20 -8.39 -9.17
N GLY A 86 -27.38 -9.23 -9.82
CA GLY A 86 -27.09 -9.14 -11.24
C GLY A 86 -26.04 -8.08 -11.59
N ALA A 87 -25.48 -7.36 -10.63
CA ALA A 87 -24.36 -6.44 -10.84
C ALA A 87 -23.13 -7.19 -11.36
N THR A 88 -22.32 -6.52 -12.19
CA THR A 88 -21.03 -7.06 -12.60
C THR A 88 -20.05 -6.98 -11.42
N LEU A 89 -19.37 -8.06 -11.10
CA LEU A 89 -18.39 -8.10 -10.02
C LEU A 89 -16.97 -8.04 -10.58
N ILE A 90 -16.14 -7.18 -9.99
CA ILE A 90 -14.70 -7.11 -10.23
C ILE A 90 -14.02 -7.23 -8.86
N CYS A 91 -12.98 -8.07 -8.76
CA CYS A 91 -12.18 -8.10 -7.54
C CYS A 91 -11.02 -7.10 -7.64
N LEU A 92 -10.81 -6.32 -6.58
CA LEU A 92 -9.59 -5.53 -6.39
C LEU A 92 -8.66 -6.29 -5.44
N CYS A 93 -7.69 -7.02 -5.98
CA CYS A 93 -6.73 -7.79 -5.21
C CYS A 93 -5.50 -6.94 -4.88
N GLN A 94 -5.46 -6.44 -3.66
CA GLN A 94 -4.35 -5.63 -3.14
C GLN A 94 -3.34 -6.47 -2.36
N ASN A 95 -3.74 -7.68 -1.92
CA ASN A 95 -2.86 -8.59 -1.21
C ASN A 95 -3.29 -10.05 -1.41
N HIS A 96 -2.51 -10.78 -2.17
CA HIS A 96 -2.83 -12.17 -2.52
C HIS A 96 -2.89 -13.13 -1.30
N PHE A 97 -2.25 -12.81 -0.18
CA PHE A 97 -2.37 -13.61 1.05
C PHE A 97 -3.79 -13.60 1.62
N TYR A 98 -4.57 -12.54 1.39
CA TYR A 98 -5.93 -12.46 1.90
C TYR A 98 -6.95 -13.24 1.06
N VAL A 99 -6.63 -13.54 -0.20
CA VAL A 99 -7.47 -14.41 -1.03
C VAL A 99 -7.61 -15.78 -0.38
N HIS A 100 -6.52 -16.36 0.14
CA HIS A 100 -6.54 -17.64 0.84
C HIS A 100 -7.38 -17.64 2.13
N LEU A 101 -7.48 -16.48 2.79
CA LEU A 101 -8.28 -16.34 4.00
C LEU A 101 -9.79 -16.23 3.70
N GLY A 102 -10.13 -15.70 2.52
CA GLY A 102 -11.51 -15.49 2.11
C GLY A 102 -12.14 -16.69 1.41
N PHE A 103 -11.37 -17.48 0.66
CA PHE A 103 -11.87 -18.56 -0.18
C PHE A 103 -11.78 -19.93 0.51
N LYS A 104 -12.80 -20.76 0.35
CA LYS A 104 -12.76 -22.17 0.74
C LYS A 104 -11.89 -22.96 -0.25
N ARG A 105 -11.46 -24.17 0.14
CA ARG A 105 -10.45 -24.99 -0.55
C ARG A 105 -10.64 -25.16 -2.07
N LYS A 106 -11.86 -25.15 -2.57
CA LYS A 106 -12.18 -25.38 -4.00
C LYS A 106 -12.75 -24.12 -4.68
N GLU A 107 -12.89 -23.04 -3.94
CA GLU A 107 -13.42 -21.80 -4.49
C GLU A 107 -12.34 -21.03 -5.26
N THR A 108 -12.77 -20.43 -6.36
CA THR A 108 -12.00 -19.51 -7.18
C THR A 108 -12.84 -18.25 -7.43
N PHE A 109 -12.30 -17.27 -8.09
CA PHE A 109 -13.08 -16.09 -8.51
C PHE A 109 -14.28 -16.46 -9.38
N ALA A 110 -14.12 -17.46 -10.27
CA ALA A 110 -15.22 -17.98 -11.12
C ALA A 110 -16.39 -18.55 -10.29
N THR A 111 -16.16 -19.05 -9.07
CA THR A 111 -17.22 -19.51 -8.17
C THR A 111 -18.22 -18.40 -7.86
N PHE A 112 -17.80 -17.15 -7.93
CA PHE A 112 -18.60 -15.95 -7.65
C PHE A 112 -18.95 -15.16 -8.91
N GLY A 113 -18.69 -15.72 -10.11
CA GLY A 113 -18.92 -15.02 -11.37
C GLY A 113 -17.98 -13.83 -11.62
N ILE A 114 -16.77 -13.88 -11.05
CA ILE A 114 -15.76 -12.84 -11.22
C ILE A 114 -14.77 -13.28 -12.27
N ASP A 115 -14.81 -12.62 -13.43
CA ASP A 115 -13.93 -12.89 -14.56
C ASP A 115 -12.79 -11.88 -14.67
N THR A 116 -12.90 -10.75 -13.99
CA THR A 116 -11.89 -9.67 -13.99
C THR A 116 -11.36 -9.41 -12.59
N VAL A 117 -10.02 -9.37 -12.45
CA VAL A 117 -9.33 -9.01 -11.20
C VAL A 117 -8.33 -7.90 -11.48
N ILE A 118 -8.46 -6.79 -10.74
CA ILE A 118 -7.49 -5.70 -10.71
C ILE A 118 -6.46 -6.01 -9.61
N CYS A 119 -5.19 -6.07 -9.95
CA CYS A 119 -4.09 -6.35 -9.03
C CYS A 119 -3.22 -5.11 -8.83
N CYS A 120 -2.76 -4.88 -7.59
CA CYS A 120 -1.94 -3.72 -7.25
C CYS A 120 -0.45 -3.85 -7.64
N SER A 121 -0.01 -5.03 -8.05
CA SER A 121 1.37 -5.32 -8.47
C SER A 121 1.45 -6.51 -9.40
N ARG A 122 2.53 -6.64 -10.15
CA ARG A 122 2.77 -7.81 -10.99
C ARG A 122 2.90 -9.10 -10.18
N GLN A 123 3.45 -9.02 -8.98
CA GLN A 123 3.56 -10.17 -8.10
C GLN A 123 2.18 -10.71 -7.68
N VAL A 124 1.25 -9.82 -7.31
CA VAL A 124 -0.13 -10.20 -7.00
C VAL A 124 -0.82 -10.77 -8.23
N ALA A 125 -0.64 -10.15 -9.40
CA ALA A 125 -1.20 -10.64 -10.66
C ALA A 125 -0.72 -12.05 -11.00
N ASN A 126 0.59 -12.29 -10.96
CA ASN A 126 1.18 -13.61 -11.23
C ASN A 126 0.61 -14.69 -10.30
N HIS A 127 0.36 -14.34 -9.03
CA HIS A 127 -0.26 -15.27 -8.07
C HIS A 127 -1.71 -15.58 -8.44
N VAL A 128 -2.51 -14.55 -8.77
CA VAL A 128 -3.92 -14.69 -9.16
C VAL A 128 -4.04 -15.50 -10.46
N GLU A 129 -3.26 -15.19 -11.47
CA GLU A 129 -3.23 -15.91 -12.74
C GLU A 129 -2.89 -17.39 -12.53
N ARG A 130 -1.80 -17.66 -11.81
CA ARG A 130 -1.27 -19.02 -11.63
C ARG A 130 -2.17 -19.93 -10.80
N TYR A 131 -2.76 -19.41 -9.73
CA TYR A 131 -3.45 -20.25 -8.74
C TYR A 131 -4.97 -20.18 -8.79
N TYR A 132 -5.53 -19.16 -9.43
CA TYR A 132 -6.98 -18.98 -9.52
C TYR A 132 -7.55 -18.96 -10.94
N GLY A 133 -6.71 -18.97 -11.97
CA GLY A 133 -7.13 -19.12 -13.37
C GLY A 133 -8.11 -18.05 -13.84
N VAL A 134 -7.91 -16.80 -13.44
CA VAL A 134 -8.77 -15.67 -13.81
C VAL A 134 -8.52 -15.31 -15.29
N PRO A 135 -9.58 -15.17 -16.12
CA PRO A 135 -9.43 -14.86 -17.56
C PRO A 135 -8.86 -13.46 -17.83
N ASP A 136 -9.23 -12.46 -17.04
CA ASP A 136 -8.83 -11.06 -17.22
C ASP A 136 -8.17 -10.53 -15.94
N VAL A 137 -6.85 -10.54 -15.89
CA VAL A 137 -6.05 -9.99 -14.79
C VAL A 137 -5.37 -8.71 -15.24
N GLN A 138 -5.66 -7.61 -14.57
CA GLN A 138 -5.15 -6.28 -14.91
C GLN A 138 -4.28 -5.73 -13.78
N VAL A 139 -3.12 -5.17 -14.12
CA VAL A 139 -2.25 -4.53 -13.13
C VAL A 139 -2.46 -3.02 -13.16
N ILE A 140 -3.05 -2.52 -12.09
CA ILE A 140 -3.12 -1.07 -11.80
C ILE A 140 -2.26 -0.86 -10.54
N PRO A 141 -1.04 -0.34 -10.68
CA PRO A 141 -0.11 -0.21 -9.57
C PRO A 141 -0.66 0.76 -8.52
N CYS A 142 -0.27 0.55 -7.26
CA CYS A 142 -0.57 1.52 -6.22
C CYS A 142 0.00 2.90 -6.59
N GLY A 143 -0.81 3.94 -6.40
CA GLY A 143 -0.36 5.32 -6.55
C GLY A 143 0.11 5.91 -5.23
N ILE A 144 1.21 6.66 -5.24
CA ILE A 144 1.66 7.50 -4.13
C ILE A 144 1.71 8.95 -4.55
N GLU A 145 1.55 9.87 -3.62
CA GLU A 145 1.68 11.30 -3.90
C GLU A 145 3.14 11.72 -3.81
N MET A 146 3.70 12.10 -4.95
CA MET A 146 5.02 12.73 -4.97
C MET A 146 4.93 14.16 -4.41
N ARG A 147 5.76 14.48 -3.43
CA ARG A 147 5.81 15.84 -2.88
C ARG A 147 6.87 16.66 -3.59
N PRO A 148 6.54 17.86 -4.07
CA PRO A 148 7.51 18.72 -4.77
C PRO A 148 8.62 19.20 -3.84
N GLU A 149 8.31 19.37 -2.56
CA GLU A 149 9.27 19.80 -1.54
C GLU A 149 9.52 18.68 -0.54
N VAL A 150 10.76 18.26 -0.47
CA VAL A 150 11.26 17.31 0.53
C VAL A 150 12.14 18.07 1.51
N PRO A 151 12.02 17.85 2.84
CA PRO A 151 12.86 18.50 3.82
C PRO A 151 14.35 18.30 3.49
N ARG A 152 15.10 19.40 3.32
CA ARG A 152 16.53 19.35 3.00
C ARG A 152 17.36 18.83 4.18
N HIS A 153 16.91 19.15 5.39
CA HIS A 153 17.54 18.69 6.63
C HIS A 153 16.65 17.65 7.29
N LYS A 154 17.19 16.47 7.45
CA LYS A 154 16.52 15.37 8.14
C LYS A 154 17.16 15.15 9.51
N GLU A 155 16.32 14.83 10.46
CA GLU A 155 16.76 14.41 11.79
C GLU A 155 17.46 13.05 11.69
N LEU A 156 18.57 12.89 12.37
CA LEU A 156 19.26 11.61 12.46
C LEU A 156 18.47 10.69 13.41
N ALA A 157 17.33 10.24 12.91
CA ALA A 157 16.35 9.44 13.64
C ALA A 157 15.88 8.29 12.76
N ILE A 158 15.35 7.24 13.38
CA ILE A 158 14.80 6.05 12.73
C ILE A 158 13.29 6.07 12.92
N SER A 159 12.53 6.21 11.83
CA SER A 159 11.08 5.99 11.84
C SER A 159 10.73 4.55 11.47
N PHE A 160 9.61 4.05 11.97
CA PHE A 160 9.11 2.71 11.67
C PHE A 160 7.61 2.62 11.93
N MET A 161 6.97 1.63 11.30
CA MET A 161 5.55 1.33 11.49
C MET A 161 5.37 -0.04 12.14
N PRO A 162 5.16 -0.12 13.48
CA PRO A 162 5.22 -1.38 14.23
C PRO A 162 4.01 -2.28 14.08
N ARG A 163 2.87 -1.78 13.60
CA ARG A 163 1.55 -2.44 13.66
C ARG A 163 1.55 -3.90 13.19
N LYS A 164 2.22 -4.23 12.08
CA LYS A 164 2.27 -5.60 11.53
C LYS A 164 3.36 -6.47 12.15
N ALA A 165 4.37 -5.88 12.78
CA ALA A 165 5.56 -6.58 13.27
C ALA A 165 6.08 -5.94 14.58
N PRO A 166 5.26 -5.85 15.64
CA PRO A 166 5.65 -5.19 16.88
C PRO A 166 6.80 -5.90 17.60
N TYR A 167 6.83 -7.24 17.55
CA TYR A 167 7.92 -8.02 18.13
C TYR A 167 9.26 -7.75 17.42
N GLN A 168 9.28 -7.77 16.10
CA GLN A 168 10.48 -7.51 15.31
C GLN A 168 11.00 -6.08 15.55
N ALA A 169 10.10 -5.10 15.60
CA ALA A 169 10.46 -3.72 15.94
C ALA A 169 11.16 -3.63 17.31
N GLY A 170 10.55 -4.23 18.33
CA GLY A 170 11.09 -4.25 19.70
C GLY A 170 12.43 -4.95 19.77
N PHE A 171 12.57 -6.11 19.12
CA PHE A 171 13.81 -6.89 19.11
C PHE A 171 14.94 -6.12 18.42
N ILE A 172 14.71 -5.58 17.22
CA ILE A 172 15.73 -4.81 16.48
C ILE A 172 16.19 -3.61 17.30
N LYS A 173 15.25 -2.87 17.90
CA LYS A 173 15.57 -1.73 18.74
C LYS A 173 16.37 -2.12 19.98
N ASP A 174 16.01 -3.22 20.66
CA ASP A 174 16.73 -3.69 21.86
C ASP A 174 18.17 -4.12 21.50
N VAL A 175 18.35 -4.90 20.42
CA VAL A 175 19.68 -5.28 19.93
C VAL A 175 20.50 -4.05 19.56
N PHE A 176 19.93 -3.10 18.84
CA PHE A 176 20.59 -1.87 18.43
C PHE A 176 21.08 -1.08 19.64
N ASN A 177 20.22 -0.81 20.61
CA ASN A 177 20.57 -0.02 21.80
C ASN A 177 21.63 -0.72 22.68
N ARG A 178 21.60 -2.05 22.79
CA ARG A 178 22.58 -2.81 23.58
C ARG A 178 23.95 -2.88 22.90
N CYS A 179 23.96 -3.04 21.58
CA CYS A 179 25.21 -3.25 20.85
C CYS A 179 25.92 -1.93 20.48
N TYR A 180 25.19 -0.82 20.42
CA TYR A 180 25.70 0.47 19.93
C TYR A 180 25.39 1.63 20.88
N PRO A 181 25.93 1.61 22.11
CA PRO A 181 25.66 2.66 23.12
C PRO A 181 26.13 4.05 22.67
N GLU A 182 27.09 4.14 21.73
CA GLU A 182 27.54 5.40 21.12
C GLU A 182 26.45 6.06 20.24
N LEU A 183 25.36 5.35 19.96
CA LEU A 183 24.21 5.83 19.22
C LEU A 183 22.95 6.01 20.10
N ASP A 184 23.09 6.01 21.42
CA ASP A 184 21.96 6.06 22.36
C ASP A 184 21.10 7.34 22.23
N GLY A 185 21.66 8.41 21.63
CA GLY A 185 20.92 9.62 21.30
C GLY A 185 20.09 9.56 20.01
N VAL A 186 20.07 8.43 19.27
CA VAL A 186 19.27 8.29 18.05
C VAL A 186 17.81 8.05 18.43
N GLU A 187 16.94 8.96 17.99
CA GLU A 187 15.50 8.86 18.24
C GLU A 187 14.86 7.76 17.40
N TRP A 188 13.99 6.96 18.04
CA TRP A 188 13.14 5.96 17.40
C TRP A 188 11.69 6.44 17.37
N ILE A 189 11.17 6.75 16.19
CA ILE A 189 9.84 7.33 15.96
C ILE A 189 8.86 6.28 15.45
N ALA A 190 8.02 5.78 16.34
CA ALA A 190 6.91 4.92 15.93
C ALA A 190 5.82 5.76 15.24
N ILE A 191 5.44 5.34 14.03
CA ILE A 191 4.34 5.91 13.26
C ILE A 191 3.20 4.91 13.33
N ASP A 192 2.20 5.19 14.15
CA ASP A 192 1.07 4.31 14.41
C ASP A 192 -0.21 5.11 14.68
N ALA A 193 -1.35 4.57 14.28
CA ALA A 193 -2.70 5.12 14.52
C ALA A 193 -2.88 6.62 14.18
N GLN A 194 -2.23 7.11 13.12
CA GLN A 194 -2.22 8.52 12.73
C GLN A 194 -2.87 8.71 11.36
N SER A 195 -3.27 9.95 11.04
CA SER A 195 -3.68 10.28 9.67
C SER A 195 -2.53 10.06 8.68
N HIS A 196 -2.87 9.81 7.42
CA HIS A 196 -1.85 9.60 6.38
C HIS A 196 -0.94 10.84 6.23
N SER A 197 -1.49 12.05 6.31
CA SER A 197 -0.71 13.30 6.22
C SER A 197 0.31 13.41 7.37
N GLU A 198 -0.08 13.09 8.60
CA GLU A 198 0.82 13.09 9.75
C GLU A 198 1.89 12.00 9.66
N ALA A 199 1.52 10.80 9.19
CA ALA A 199 2.48 9.74 8.93
C ALA A 199 3.54 10.18 7.91
N MET A 200 3.13 10.81 6.80
CA MET A 200 4.04 11.36 5.79
C MET A 200 4.93 12.47 6.34
N ARG A 201 4.39 13.33 7.19
CA ARG A 201 5.17 14.40 7.82
C ARG A 201 6.27 13.85 8.72
N ARG A 202 5.96 12.85 9.56
CA ARG A 202 6.95 12.19 10.43
C ARG A 202 7.98 11.43 9.62
N LEU A 203 7.54 10.65 8.65
CA LEU A 203 8.40 9.89 7.75
C LEU A 203 9.39 10.81 7.01
N GLY A 204 8.93 11.97 6.52
CA GLY A 204 9.77 12.94 5.80
C GLY A 204 10.81 13.65 6.67
N ARG A 205 10.62 13.73 7.99
CA ARG A 205 11.59 14.35 8.92
C ARG A 205 12.79 13.47 9.23
N THR A 206 12.63 12.14 9.19
CA THR A 206 13.67 11.19 9.58
C THR A 206 14.63 10.86 8.45
N ALA A 207 15.88 10.60 8.80
CA ALA A 207 16.90 10.19 7.84
C ALA A 207 16.74 8.73 7.41
N LEU A 208 16.23 7.87 8.32
CA LEU A 208 16.06 6.44 8.12
C LEU A 208 14.62 6.00 8.35
N PHE A 209 14.15 5.08 7.52
CA PHE A 209 12.93 4.32 7.72
C PHE A 209 13.27 2.84 7.85
N LEU A 210 12.97 2.25 9.02
CA LEU A 210 13.02 0.81 9.23
C LEU A 210 11.75 0.18 8.64
N SER A 211 11.92 -0.51 7.53
CA SER A 211 10.86 -1.28 6.89
C SER A 211 10.65 -2.61 7.60
N LEU A 212 9.49 -2.76 8.23
CA LEU A 212 9.02 -3.99 8.86
C LEU A 212 7.94 -4.68 8.01
N ALA A 213 8.03 -4.53 6.68
CA ALA A 213 7.05 -5.10 5.76
C ALA A 213 6.99 -6.63 5.90
N HIS A 214 5.77 -7.16 6.05
CA HIS A 214 5.49 -8.58 6.22
C HIS A 214 4.21 -8.96 5.49
N ARG A 215 4.28 -9.98 4.62
CA ARG A 215 3.14 -10.47 3.82
C ARG A 215 2.40 -9.36 3.09
N GLU A 216 3.12 -8.55 2.34
CA GLU A 216 2.57 -7.44 1.57
C GLU A 216 2.24 -7.84 0.13
N GLY A 217 1.18 -7.25 -0.43
CA GLY A 217 0.91 -7.32 -1.86
C GLY A 217 1.70 -6.28 -2.66
N PHE A 218 1.98 -5.12 -2.04
CA PHE A 218 2.82 -4.06 -2.60
C PHE A 218 3.76 -3.45 -1.55
N GLY A 219 3.24 -3.01 -0.40
CA GLY A 219 4.02 -2.38 0.66
C GLY A 219 4.22 -0.89 0.42
N LEU A 220 3.23 -0.05 0.79
CA LEU A 220 3.26 1.39 0.59
C LEU A 220 4.34 2.12 1.42
N PRO A 221 4.55 1.83 2.72
CA PRO A 221 5.43 2.66 3.55
C PRO A 221 6.86 2.80 3.05
N PRO A 222 7.55 1.75 2.54
CA PRO A 222 8.89 1.93 2.01
C PRO A 222 8.95 2.83 0.77
N ILE A 223 7.99 2.71 -0.16
CA ILE A 223 7.98 3.55 -1.36
C ILE A 223 7.60 5.00 -1.03
N GLU A 224 6.76 5.22 -0.02
CA GLU A 224 6.45 6.54 0.53
C GLU A 224 7.69 7.16 1.20
N ALA A 225 8.48 6.37 1.94
CA ALA A 225 9.76 6.83 2.49
C ALA A 225 10.73 7.27 1.37
N MET A 226 10.84 6.47 0.31
CA MET A 226 11.67 6.82 -0.86
C MET A 226 11.22 8.12 -1.53
N SER A 227 9.91 8.35 -1.67
CA SER A 227 9.38 9.59 -2.25
C SER A 227 9.79 10.83 -1.46
N LEU A 228 10.00 10.67 -0.17
CA LEU A 228 10.42 11.70 0.78
C LEU A 228 11.94 11.75 0.99
N ARG A 229 12.74 11.04 0.16
CA ARG A 229 14.21 10.94 0.33
C ARG A 229 14.60 10.46 1.73
N THR A 230 13.84 9.54 2.31
CA THR A 230 14.16 8.83 3.56
C THR A 230 14.76 7.49 3.18
N LEU A 231 15.98 7.18 3.70
CA LEU A 231 16.66 5.93 3.38
C LEU A 231 15.93 4.74 3.98
N VAL A 232 15.67 3.74 3.16
CA VAL A 232 14.95 2.53 3.60
C VAL A 232 15.96 1.44 3.96
N VAL A 233 15.78 0.87 5.16
CA VAL A 233 16.51 -0.30 5.65
C VAL A 233 15.50 -1.31 6.18
N GLY A 234 15.64 -2.59 5.85
CA GLY A 234 14.80 -3.66 6.42
C GLY A 234 14.14 -4.54 5.37
N PHE A 235 12.91 -4.97 5.62
CA PHE A 235 12.26 -6.05 4.89
C PHE A 235 11.38 -5.52 3.74
N HIS A 236 11.38 -6.24 2.61
CA HIS A 236 10.51 -5.93 1.47
C HIS A 236 9.10 -6.56 1.57
N GLY A 237 8.90 -7.53 2.49
CA GLY A 237 7.59 -8.15 2.75
C GLY A 237 6.97 -8.92 1.57
N GLY A 238 7.78 -9.35 0.62
CA GLY A 238 7.32 -9.96 -0.62
C GLY A 238 6.84 -8.92 -1.65
N GLY A 239 5.80 -8.15 -1.33
CA GLY A 239 5.24 -7.13 -2.23
C GLY A 239 6.23 -6.04 -2.65
N GLY A 240 7.16 -5.71 -1.77
CA GLY A 240 8.23 -4.75 -2.07
C GLY A 240 9.21 -5.20 -3.16
N LEU A 241 9.24 -6.49 -3.53
CA LEU A 241 10.01 -6.97 -4.69
C LEU A 241 9.63 -6.28 -6.00
N GLU A 242 8.47 -5.62 -6.07
CA GLU A 242 8.06 -4.80 -7.19
C GLU A 242 9.00 -3.60 -7.43
N TYR A 243 9.65 -3.09 -6.39
CA TYR A 243 10.47 -1.88 -6.45
C TYR A 243 11.82 -1.96 -5.69
N ALA A 244 11.96 -2.89 -4.75
CA ALA A 244 13.16 -3.01 -3.90
C ALA A 244 14.37 -3.50 -4.69
N THR A 245 15.43 -2.72 -4.69
CA THR A 245 16.72 -3.07 -5.32
C THR A 245 17.88 -2.65 -4.42
N SER A 246 19.05 -3.23 -4.62
CA SER A 246 20.26 -2.82 -3.91
C SER A 246 20.67 -1.35 -4.17
N ARG A 247 20.09 -0.70 -5.18
CA ARG A 247 20.37 0.69 -5.51
C ARG A 247 19.53 1.70 -4.73
N ASN A 248 18.36 1.29 -4.19
CA ASN A 248 17.39 2.22 -3.60
C ASN A 248 17.12 2.00 -2.10
N GLY A 249 17.85 1.07 -1.47
CA GLY A 249 17.72 0.78 -0.05
C GLY A 249 18.67 -0.32 0.38
N TYR A 250 18.58 -0.71 1.65
CA TYR A 250 19.27 -1.86 2.24
C TYR A 250 18.23 -2.89 2.64
N TRP A 251 18.07 -3.91 1.77
CA TRP A 251 17.00 -4.88 1.87
C TRP A 251 17.48 -6.19 2.45
N LEU A 252 16.77 -6.67 3.46
CA LEU A 252 17.05 -7.90 4.19
C LEU A 252 15.86 -8.87 4.09
N TYR A 253 16.11 -10.14 4.42
CA TYR A 253 15.03 -11.12 4.57
C TYR A 253 14.39 -11.01 5.95
N GLU A 254 13.09 -11.41 6.01
CA GLU A 254 12.29 -11.38 7.24
C GLU A 254 12.90 -12.24 8.34
N GLY A 255 13.58 -12.21 9.10
CA GLY A 255 14.26 -13.07 10.09
C GLY A 255 15.69 -12.61 10.39
N GLU A 256 16.24 -11.78 9.52
CA GLU A 256 17.60 -11.24 9.70
C GLU A 256 17.59 -10.02 10.65
N LEU A 257 17.01 -10.20 11.86
CA LEU A 257 16.75 -9.09 12.79
C LEU A 257 18.05 -8.47 13.35
N ILE A 258 19.06 -9.32 13.60
CA ILE A 258 20.38 -8.86 14.10
C ILE A 258 21.09 -8.09 12.99
N GLN A 259 21.11 -8.63 11.77
CA GLN A 259 21.70 -7.96 10.61
C GLN A 259 21.00 -6.63 10.34
N CYS A 260 19.69 -6.57 10.56
CA CYS A 260 18.94 -5.33 10.42
C CYS A 260 19.43 -4.24 11.39
N ALA A 261 19.68 -4.59 12.66
CA ALA A 261 20.25 -3.66 13.63
C ALA A 261 21.68 -3.21 13.23
N GLN A 262 22.51 -4.12 12.71
CA GLN A 262 23.86 -3.81 12.20
C GLN A 262 23.80 -2.87 10.99
N GLU A 263 22.87 -3.11 10.06
CA GLU A 263 22.71 -2.28 8.87
C GLU A 263 22.20 -0.87 9.21
N LEU A 264 21.27 -0.76 10.16
CA LEU A 264 20.83 0.54 10.67
C LEU A 264 22.00 1.36 11.23
N ARG A 265 22.85 0.74 12.03
CA ARG A 265 24.07 1.37 12.57
C ARG A 265 24.99 1.85 11.45
N SER A 266 25.29 0.97 10.48
CA SER A 266 26.15 1.30 9.34
C SER A 266 25.60 2.47 8.52
N CYS A 267 24.31 2.46 8.25
CA CYS A 267 23.61 3.55 7.53
C CYS A 267 23.66 4.88 8.28
N LEU A 268 23.45 4.89 9.60
CA LEU A 268 23.55 6.11 10.40
C LEU A 268 24.95 6.71 10.37
N GLU A 269 25.98 5.88 10.41
CA GLU A 269 27.37 6.36 10.28
C GLU A 269 27.65 6.93 8.89
N MET A 270 27.20 6.26 7.83
CA MET A 270 27.35 6.76 6.47
C MET A 270 26.61 8.07 6.24
N ILE A 271 25.40 8.22 6.83
CA ILE A 271 24.62 9.47 6.79
C ILE A 271 25.39 10.59 7.50
N ARG A 272 25.92 10.34 8.70
CA ARG A 272 26.74 11.32 9.45
C ARG A 272 27.97 11.79 8.65
N ARG A 273 28.58 10.88 7.89
CA ARG A 273 29.75 11.17 7.03
C ARG A 273 29.37 11.82 5.69
N GLY A 274 28.09 11.87 5.32
CA GLY A 274 27.63 12.37 4.04
C GLY A 274 28.18 11.60 2.84
N THR A 275 28.22 10.26 2.92
CA THR A 275 28.80 9.44 1.87
C THR A 275 28.01 9.51 0.57
N ARG A 276 28.72 9.42 -0.57
CA ARG A 276 28.10 9.41 -1.90
C ARG A 276 27.15 8.25 -2.08
N GLU A 277 27.44 7.09 -1.52
CA GLU A 277 26.59 5.90 -1.57
C GLU A 277 25.18 6.20 -1.04
N ILE A 278 25.07 6.90 0.09
CA ILE A 278 23.76 7.31 0.65
C ILE A 278 23.03 8.26 -0.28
N SER A 279 23.73 9.29 -0.82
CA SER A 279 23.11 10.20 -1.77
C SER A 279 22.59 9.49 -3.02
N ASP A 280 23.40 8.59 -3.59
CA ASP A 280 23.01 7.81 -4.78
C ASP A 280 21.78 6.93 -4.49
N LYS A 281 21.71 6.30 -3.31
CA LYS A 281 20.52 5.49 -2.91
C LYS A 281 19.27 6.36 -2.71
N LEU A 282 19.40 7.53 -2.11
CA LEU A 282 18.28 8.47 -1.94
C LEU A 282 17.74 8.94 -3.29
N ASP A 283 18.62 9.27 -4.24
CA ASP A 283 18.24 9.68 -5.60
C ASP A 283 17.56 8.55 -6.36
N GLN A 284 18.11 7.34 -6.28
CA GLN A 284 17.50 6.15 -6.88
C GLN A 284 16.17 5.77 -6.21
N GLY A 285 16.05 5.94 -4.90
CA GLY A 285 14.81 5.74 -4.17
C GLY A 285 13.72 6.70 -4.66
N GLN A 286 14.03 7.99 -4.76
CA GLN A 286 13.09 9.00 -5.26
C GLN A 286 12.70 8.76 -6.73
N LEU A 287 13.66 8.38 -7.57
CA LEU A 287 13.40 7.98 -8.95
C LEU A 287 12.48 6.75 -9.00
N THR A 288 12.74 5.74 -8.18
CA THR A 288 11.88 4.55 -8.09
C THR A 288 10.47 4.94 -7.67
N ALA A 289 10.32 5.78 -6.65
CA ALA A 289 9.02 6.26 -6.17
C ALA A 289 8.23 6.99 -7.27
N SER A 290 8.89 7.76 -8.14
CA SER A 290 8.24 8.48 -9.23
C SER A 290 7.56 7.57 -10.27
N TYR A 291 7.97 6.33 -10.38
CA TYR A 291 7.29 5.34 -11.23
C TYR A 291 5.91 4.93 -10.67
N PHE A 292 5.67 5.19 -9.40
CA PHE A 292 4.42 4.88 -8.70
C PHE A 292 3.64 6.15 -8.34
N ASP A 293 3.91 7.26 -9.01
CA ASP A 293 3.12 8.49 -8.84
C ASP A 293 1.64 8.26 -9.13
N VAL A 294 0.78 8.92 -8.36
CA VAL A 294 -0.68 8.81 -8.47
C VAL A 294 -1.19 9.17 -9.87
N SER A 295 -0.51 10.02 -10.61
CA SER A 295 -0.86 10.36 -12.00
C SER A 295 -0.74 9.16 -12.94
N ARG A 296 0.29 8.33 -12.77
CA ARG A 296 0.48 7.09 -13.54
C ARG A 296 -0.57 6.05 -13.20
N MET A 297 -0.89 5.89 -11.90
CA MET A 297 -2.03 5.06 -11.48
C MET A 297 -3.32 5.54 -12.14
N LYS A 298 -3.60 6.86 -12.10
CA LYS A 298 -4.78 7.47 -12.72
C LYS A 298 -4.89 7.14 -14.21
N THR A 299 -3.81 7.29 -14.97
CA THR A 299 -3.78 6.96 -16.41
C THR A 299 -4.16 5.50 -16.65
N ARG A 300 -3.52 4.56 -15.95
CA ARG A 300 -3.83 3.12 -16.08
C ARG A 300 -5.26 2.78 -15.67
N LEU A 301 -5.75 3.44 -14.64
CA LEU A 301 -7.11 3.26 -14.15
C LEU A 301 -8.15 3.73 -15.18
N ILE A 302 -7.93 4.89 -15.80
CA ILE A 302 -8.81 5.43 -16.84
C ILE A 302 -8.81 4.51 -18.06
N GLU A 303 -7.65 4.14 -18.59
CA GLU A 303 -7.49 3.19 -19.70
C GLU A 303 -8.28 1.88 -19.46
N PHE A 304 -8.23 1.38 -18.23
CA PHE A 304 -8.97 0.18 -17.84
C PHE A 304 -10.49 0.38 -17.93
N TRP A 305 -11.00 1.52 -17.47
CA TRP A 305 -12.44 1.77 -17.38
C TRP A 305 -13.07 2.25 -18.69
N GLU A 306 -12.34 2.99 -19.56
CA GLU A 306 -12.86 3.49 -20.84
C GLU A 306 -13.41 2.38 -21.74
N GLY A 307 -12.88 1.17 -21.64
CA GLY A 307 -13.35 0.02 -22.41
C GLY A 307 -14.49 -0.80 -21.77
N ARG A 308 -15.00 -0.39 -20.57
CA ARG A 308 -15.91 -1.22 -19.75
C ARG A 308 -17.21 -0.55 -19.31
N VAL A 309 -17.32 0.77 -19.43
CA VAL A 309 -18.48 1.57 -19.00
C VAL A 309 -19.15 2.32 -20.11
#